data_2fd67edbe1715a745e2bdfe908074151
#
_entry.id   2fd67edbe1715a745e2bdfe908074151
#
_cell.length_a   1.000
_cell.length_b   1.000
_cell.length_c   1.000
_cell.angle_alpha   90.00
_cell.angle_beta   90.00
_cell.angle_gamma   90.00
#
_symmetry.space_group_name_H-M   'P 1'
#
loop_
_entity.id
_entity.type
_entity.pdbx_description
1 polymer ?
#
loop_
_entity_poly.entity_id
_entity_poly.type
_entity_poly.pdbx_seq_one_letter_code
_entity_poly.pdbx_strand_id
1 'polypeptide(L)'
;MSADFKKDSACRHALARGKKGNVMDEIGTGTETFDCDVLVIGGGTAGPMAAYKAKRKNPEAKVVLLEKAHVKRSGAISMGMDGLNNSVIPGYATPEQYTKEITVANDGIVNQAAVYRYAQNCYEMIQELDSFGIRFLKDETGNFDVKKVHHIGTYVLPMPNGDTVKKALYRQLRKARLLMTNRFMATRLLTGKDGRIAGAIAVNTRDATFLVIRAKSVILCMGAAGRLGLPTSGYLYGTYENAANSGDGYAMAYHAGAELSNLECYQINPLIKDYNGPACAYVAGPFGGFTANSEGMRFIECDYWSGMMMQEFYNELQGGKGPVFLKLDHLHEKTIAEIESTLHNVERPTRGRFQHGRKVDYRHEMIEMHISEIGFCSGHSASGVFVDENARTTVQGLYAAGDMASVPHNYMLGAFTNGWFAGEDAIDHAGEVDFAEYDDEQVENEKLRVLAPTKVEDGIPPNQVEYKTRRLVNDYLQPPKVTRKMQLAQERFAEVREDMKDMSARDSHELMRALEAHS
;
A
#
# COMPACT_ATOMS: atom_id res chain seq x y z
N MET A 1 -27.98 29.58 13.08
CA MET A 1 -26.76 29.57 12.23
C MET A 1 -25.50 30.09 12.92
N SER A 2 -25.27 29.90 14.21
CA SER A 2 -24.09 30.46 14.86
C SER A 2 -23.44 29.65 15.99
N ALA A 3 -23.91 28.45 16.31
CA ALA A 3 -23.34 27.63 17.39
C ALA A 3 -22.46 26.47 16.88
N ASP A 4 -22.71 25.92 15.70
CA ASP A 4 -21.93 24.77 15.17
C ASP A 4 -20.59 25.16 14.55
N PHE A 5 -20.41 26.42 14.16
CA PHE A 5 -19.15 26.90 13.57
C PHE A 5 -17.99 27.02 14.59
N LYS A 6 -18.27 27.06 15.89
CA LYS A 6 -17.24 27.19 16.94
C LYS A 6 -16.61 25.85 17.35
N LYS A 7 -17.33 24.72 17.23
CA LYS A 7 -16.77 23.38 17.50
C LYS A 7 -15.82 22.91 16.39
N ASP A 8 -16.00 23.40 15.18
CA ASP A 8 -15.09 23.17 14.05
C ASP A 8 -13.72 23.88 14.21
N SER A 9 -13.61 24.81 15.18
CA SER A 9 -12.36 25.52 15.44
C SER A 9 -11.30 24.65 16.14
N ALA A 10 -11.67 23.62 16.90
CA ALA A 10 -10.72 22.73 17.58
C ALA A 10 -9.91 21.92 16.56
N CYS A 11 -10.56 21.35 15.54
CA CYS A 11 -9.86 20.63 14.49
C CYS A 11 -9.00 21.56 13.61
N ARG A 12 -9.41 22.82 13.42
CA ARG A 12 -8.60 23.85 12.73
C ARG A 12 -7.45 24.38 13.59
N HIS A 13 -7.57 24.37 14.92
CA HIS A 13 -6.52 24.81 15.84
C HIS A 13 -5.44 23.75 16.01
N ALA A 14 -5.76 22.45 16.01
CA ALA A 14 -4.78 21.36 15.91
C ALA A 14 -3.93 21.46 14.63
N LEU A 15 -4.52 21.99 13.55
CA LEU A 15 -3.85 22.20 12.26
C LEU A 15 -2.91 23.42 12.22
N ALA A 16 -3.00 24.38 13.15
CA ALA A 16 -2.36 25.69 13.06
C ALA A 16 -1.16 25.90 14.01
N ARG A 17 -0.94 25.06 15.02
CA ARG A 17 0.10 25.27 16.03
C ARG A 17 1.42 24.61 15.64
N GLY A 18 2.21 25.25 14.77
CA GLY A 18 3.63 25.01 14.64
C GLY A 18 4.42 26.03 15.48
N LYS A 19 4.63 25.79 16.77
CA LYS A 19 5.57 26.57 17.58
C LYS A 19 6.93 25.89 17.60
N LYS A 20 7.98 26.70 17.43
CA LYS A 20 9.38 26.31 17.64
C LYS A 20 9.66 26.31 19.14
N GLY A 21 9.69 25.19 19.79
CA GLY A 21 10.14 24.97 21.16
C GLY A 21 10.91 23.66 21.25
N ASN A 22 11.72 23.46 22.27
CA ASN A 22 12.43 22.20 22.54
C ASN A 22 11.41 21.06 22.69
N VAL A 23 11.50 20.05 21.83
CA VAL A 23 10.49 19.01 21.62
C VAL A 23 10.23 18.15 22.87
N MET A 24 11.17 18.04 23.78
CA MET A 24 11.07 17.21 24.99
C MET A 24 10.21 17.81 26.11
N ASP A 25 10.01 19.12 26.14
CA ASP A 25 9.19 19.78 27.18
C ASP A 25 7.69 19.81 26.82
N GLU A 26 7.31 19.39 25.59
CA GLU A 26 5.95 19.47 25.04
C GLU A 26 5.38 18.13 24.57
N ILE A 27 5.96 16.97 24.92
CA ILE A 27 5.39 15.66 24.57
C ILE A 27 4.05 15.48 25.31
N GLY A 28 3.01 15.75 24.60
CA GLY A 28 1.63 15.33 24.64
C GLY A 28 0.92 15.12 25.99
N THR A 29 0.56 16.18 26.70
CA THR A 29 -0.48 16.08 27.75
C THR A 29 -1.89 16.32 27.22
N GLY A 30 -2.05 16.76 25.96
CA GLY A 30 -3.35 17.07 25.37
C GLY A 30 -3.98 15.88 24.63
N THR A 31 -5.22 15.54 25.00
CA THR A 31 -6.05 14.61 24.24
C THR A 31 -7.22 15.39 23.65
N GLU A 32 -7.35 15.37 22.32
CA GLU A 32 -8.50 15.94 21.63
C GLU A 32 -9.45 14.80 21.24
N THR A 33 -10.75 15.01 21.36
CA THR A 33 -11.77 14.04 20.93
C THR A 33 -12.61 14.62 19.81
N PHE A 34 -12.93 13.78 18.83
CA PHE A 34 -13.67 14.19 17.65
C PHE A 34 -14.60 13.06 17.18
N ASP A 35 -15.83 13.41 16.78
CA ASP A 35 -16.82 12.45 16.30
C ASP A 35 -17.00 12.60 14.77
N CYS A 36 -17.12 11.47 14.06
CA CYS A 36 -17.48 11.44 12.66
C CYS A 36 -18.33 10.20 12.32
N ASP A 37 -19.05 10.25 11.20
CA ASP A 37 -19.82 9.10 10.75
C ASP A 37 -18.87 8.05 10.14
N VAL A 38 -17.95 8.49 9.27
CA VAL A 38 -16.95 7.62 8.63
C VAL A 38 -15.55 8.18 8.81
N LEU A 39 -14.66 7.38 9.37
CA LEU A 39 -13.23 7.65 9.45
C LEU A 39 -12.50 6.84 8.39
N VAL A 40 -11.77 7.50 7.51
CA VAL A 40 -10.87 6.87 6.54
C VAL A 40 -9.43 7.08 6.98
N ILE A 41 -8.65 6.01 7.13
CA ILE A 41 -7.25 6.05 7.57
C ILE A 41 -6.33 5.72 6.40
N GLY A 42 -5.52 6.68 5.99
CA GLY A 42 -4.56 6.58 4.89
C GLY A 42 -4.99 7.38 3.66
N GLY A 43 -4.16 8.35 3.29
CA GLY A 43 -4.41 9.30 2.21
C GLY A 43 -3.78 8.92 0.87
N GLY A 44 -3.50 7.63 0.61
CA GLY A 44 -2.90 7.14 -0.63
C GLY A 44 -3.82 7.19 -1.85
N THR A 45 -4.19 6.04 -2.39
CA THR A 45 -5.10 5.87 -3.54
C THR A 45 -6.51 5.53 -3.06
N ALA A 46 -6.68 4.44 -2.32
CA ALA A 46 -7.97 3.93 -1.88
C ALA A 46 -8.69 4.91 -0.95
N GLY A 47 -7.98 5.46 0.06
CA GLY A 47 -8.60 6.33 1.05
C GLY A 47 -9.22 7.61 0.49
N PRO A 48 -8.53 8.39 -0.35
CA PRO A 48 -9.15 9.52 -1.03
C PRO A 48 -10.40 9.16 -1.83
N MET A 49 -10.40 8.01 -2.52
CA MET A 49 -11.57 7.56 -3.27
C MET A 49 -12.71 7.15 -2.32
N ALA A 50 -12.42 6.38 -1.27
CA ALA A 50 -13.41 5.98 -0.27
C ALA A 50 -14.07 7.19 0.40
N ALA A 51 -13.24 8.15 0.86
CA ALA A 51 -13.75 9.37 1.47
C ALA A 51 -14.58 10.22 0.50
N TYR A 52 -14.16 10.32 -0.77
CA TYR A 52 -14.88 11.03 -1.80
C TYR A 52 -16.25 10.39 -2.10
N LYS A 53 -16.28 9.06 -2.28
CA LYS A 53 -17.52 8.32 -2.59
C LYS A 53 -18.49 8.34 -1.40
N ALA A 54 -18.03 8.14 -0.18
CA ALA A 54 -18.85 8.28 1.02
C ALA A 54 -19.48 9.68 1.11
N LYS A 55 -18.69 10.73 0.92
CA LYS A 55 -19.17 12.12 0.97
C LYS A 55 -20.12 12.47 -0.19
N ARG A 56 -19.90 11.89 -1.37
CA ARG A 56 -20.80 12.06 -2.51
C ARG A 56 -22.14 11.39 -2.30
N LYS A 57 -22.14 10.19 -1.71
CA LYS A 57 -23.36 9.42 -1.43
C LYS A 57 -24.21 10.08 -0.35
N ASN A 58 -23.57 10.60 0.71
CA ASN A 58 -24.24 11.39 1.74
C ASN A 58 -23.49 12.71 2.00
N PRO A 59 -23.89 13.81 1.35
CA PRO A 59 -23.23 15.11 1.50
C PRO A 59 -23.29 15.71 2.90
N GLU A 60 -24.28 15.33 3.73
CA GLU A 60 -24.42 15.83 5.10
C GLU A 60 -23.53 15.07 6.10
N ALA A 61 -23.16 13.83 5.77
CA ALA A 61 -22.35 13.01 6.66
C ALA A 61 -20.97 13.62 6.94
N LYS A 62 -20.50 13.41 8.15
CA LYS A 62 -19.19 13.83 8.62
C LYS A 62 -18.16 12.77 8.28
N VAL A 63 -17.49 12.93 7.14
CA VAL A 63 -16.42 12.04 6.65
C VAL A 63 -15.07 12.68 6.90
N VAL A 64 -14.17 11.95 7.57
CA VAL A 64 -12.81 12.39 7.92
C VAL A 64 -11.79 11.51 7.24
N LEU A 65 -10.79 12.11 6.61
CA LEU A 65 -9.62 11.43 6.06
C LEU A 65 -8.38 11.74 6.89
N LEU A 66 -7.87 10.74 7.61
CA LEU A 66 -6.69 10.81 8.46
C LEU A 66 -5.44 10.35 7.69
N GLU A 67 -4.34 11.11 7.80
CA GLU A 67 -3.09 10.80 7.11
C GLU A 67 -1.86 11.11 7.98
N LYS A 68 -0.93 10.14 8.12
CA LYS A 68 0.28 10.32 8.93
C LYS A 68 1.28 11.33 8.33
N ALA A 69 1.26 11.50 7.02
CA ALA A 69 2.06 12.52 6.33
C ALA A 69 1.17 13.68 5.86
N HIS A 70 0.87 13.76 4.58
CA HIS A 70 0.01 14.78 4.00
C HIS A 70 -0.75 14.23 2.80
N VAL A 71 -2.09 14.27 2.83
CA VAL A 71 -2.99 13.73 1.78
C VAL A 71 -2.58 14.13 0.36
N LYS A 72 -2.05 15.33 0.17
CA LYS A 72 -1.61 15.81 -1.16
C LYS A 72 -0.44 15.03 -1.74
N ARG A 73 0.38 14.35 -0.90
CA ARG A 73 1.66 13.74 -1.31
C ARG A 73 1.91 12.35 -0.72
N SER A 74 0.93 11.71 -0.12
CA SER A 74 1.06 10.40 0.51
C SER A 74 0.70 9.25 -0.43
N GLY A 75 1.11 8.05 -0.04
CA GLY A 75 0.87 6.79 -0.74
C GLY A 75 1.85 6.51 -1.88
N ALA A 76 1.90 5.26 -2.34
CA ALA A 76 2.73 4.81 -3.46
C ALA A 76 2.47 5.61 -4.74
N ILE A 77 1.23 5.98 -4.98
CA ILE A 77 0.80 6.83 -6.11
C ILE A 77 1.55 8.17 -6.21
N SER A 78 2.09 8.68 -5.10
CA SER A 78 2.86 9.93 -5.10
C SER A 78 4.23 9.81 -5.77
N MET A 79 4.70 8.58 -5.99
CA MET A 79 5.97 8.30 -6.65
C MET A 79 5.90 8.34 -8.18
N GLY A 80 4.69 8.52 -8.72
CA GLY A 80 4.40 8.54 -10.14
C GLY A 80 4.09 7.14 -10.68
N MET A 81 2.95 7.01 -11.32
CA MET A 81 2.51 5.78 -11.98
C MET A 81 2.09 6.16 -13.39
N ASP A 82 2.68 5.55 -14.39
CA ASP A 82 2.47 5.94 -15.79
C ASP A 82 1.51 5.00 -16.53
N GLY A 83 0.94 4.03 -15.82
CA GLY A 83 -0.05 3.09 -16.35
C GLY A 83 -1.08 2.66 -15.32
N LEU A 84 -2.30 2.42 -15.75
CA LEU A 84 -3.39 1.85 -14.98
C LEU A 84 -3.50 0.37 -15.32
N ASN A 85 -2.84 -0.45 -14.50
CA ASN A 85 -2.73 -1.91 -14.72
C ASN A 85 -4.04 -2.63 -14.38
N ASN A 86 -4.18 -3.85 -14.91
CA ASN A 86 -5.28 -4.77 -14.66
C ASN A 86 -6.65 -4.19 -15.01
N SER A 87 -6.69 -3.45 -16.11
CA SER A 87 -7.91 -2.84 -16.62
C SER A 87 -8.77 -3.86 -17.36
N VAL A 88 -10.00 -4.08 -16.90
CA VAL A 88 -10.99 -4.90 -17.60
C VAL A 88 -11.84 -3.97 -18.45
N ILE A 89 -11.57 -3.98 -19.76
CA ILE A 89 -12.16 -3.03 -20.70
C ILE A 89 -13.09 -3.78 -21.64
N PRO A 90 -14.35 -3.32 -21.82
CA PRO A 90 -15.30 -3.91 -22.74
C PRO A 90 -14.72 -4.05 -24.15
N GLY A 91 -14.87 -5.22 -24.76
CA GLY A 91 -14.30 -5.54 -26.08
C GLY A 91 -12.88 -6.13 -26.05
N TYR A 92 -12.17 -6.03 -24.91
CA TYR A 92 -10.83 -6.60 -24.71
C TYR A 92 -10.85 -7.78 -23.72
N ALA A 93 -11.54 -7.63 -22.60
CA ALA A 93 -11.67 -8.68 -21.59
C ALA A 93 -13.06 -8.64 -20.95
N THR A 94 -13.49 -9.79 -20.39
CA THR A 94 -14.70 -9.88 -19.57
C THR A 94 -14.34 -10.09 -18.10
N PRO A 95 -15.26 -9.79 -17.16
CA PRO A 95 -15.06 -10.06 -15.73
C PRO A 95 -14.73 -11.54 -15.45
N GLU A 96 -15.35 -12.49 -16.17
CA GLU A 96 -15.12 -13.93 -16.03
C GLU A 96 -13.70 -14.30 -16.46
N GLN A 97 -13.26 -13.77 -17.61
CA GLN A 97 -11.90 -14.00 -18.12
C GLN A 97 -10.87 -13.49 -17.13
N TYR A 98 -11.04 -12.24 -16.66
CA TYR A 98 -10.14 -11.64 -15.68
C TYR A 98 -10.08 -12.44 -14.38
N THR A 99 -11.23 -12.82 -13.81
CA THR A 99 -11.30 -13.61 -12.56
C THR A 99 -10.61 -14.95 -12.72
N LYS A 100 -10.79 -15.62 -13.86
CA LYS A 100 -10.10 -16.86 -14.17
C LYS A 100 -8.58 -16.67 -14.22
N GLU A 101 -8.11 -15.63 -14.87
CA GLU A 101 -6.68 -15.32 -14.94
C GLU A 101 -6.06 -15.10 -13.57
N ILE A 102 -6.70 -14.25 -12.75
CA ILE A 102 -6.21 -13.96 -11.41
C ILE A 102 -6.24 -15.22 -10.54
N THR A 103 -7.24 -16.07 -10.70
CA THR A 103 -7.28 -17.37 -10.01
C THR A 103 -6.11 -18.27 -10.39
N VAL A 104 -5.79 -18.36 -11.68
CA VAL A 104 -4.63 -19.14 -12.14
C VAL A 104 -3.31 -18.54 -11.68
N ALA A 105 -3.16 -17.21 -11.77
CA ALA A 105 -1.95 -16.49 -11.35
C ALA A 105 -1.63 -16.60 -9.85
N ASN A 106 -2.63 -16.94 -9.03
CA ASN A 106 -2.49 -17.13 -7.58
C ASN A 106 -2.65 -18.59 -7.14
N ASP A 107 -2.49 -19.54 -8.06
CA ASP A 107 -2.60 -20.99 -7.77
C ASP A 107 -3.92 -21.38 -7.05
N GLY A 108 -5.01 -20.66 -7.35
CA GLY A 108 -6.32 -20.86 -6.75
C GLY A 108 -6.53 -20.17 -5.40
N ILE A 109 -5.49 -19.55 -4.82
CA ILE A 109 -5.57 -18.83 -3.54
C ILE A 109 -6.10 -17.41 -3.80
N VAL A 110 -7.42 -17.27 -3.90
CA VAL A 110 -8.06 -16.02 -4.29
C VAL A 110 -9.49 -15.91 -3.75
N ASN A 111 -9.87 -14.72 -3.32
CA ASN A 111 -11.28 -14.37 -3.11
C ASN A 111 -11.91 -13.98 -4.46
N GLN A 112 -12.47 -14.98 -5.16
CA GLN A 112 -13.04 -14.79 -6.49
C GLN A 112 -14.22 -13.81 -6.51
N ALA A 113 -15.03 -13.74 -5.44
CA ALA A 113 -16.17 -12.83 -5.38
C ALA A 113 -15.69 -11.36 -5.40
N ALA A 114 -14.68 -11.03 -4.60
CA ALA A 114 -14.11 -9.69 -4.58
C ALA A 114 -13.42 -9.33 -5.90
N VAL A 115 -12.66 -10.26 -6.49
CA VAL A 115 -12.02 -10.08 -7.81
C VAL A 115 -13.05 -9.89 -8.91
N TYR A 116 -14.11 -10.68 -8.91
CA TYR A 116 -15.18 -10.58 -9.91
C TYR A 116 -15.91 -9.25 -9.83
N ARG A 117 -16.27 -8.81 -8.62
CA ARG A 117 -16.90 -7.51 -8.43
C ARG A 117 -16.00 -6.35 -8.86
N TYR A 118 -14.71 -6.42 -8.56
CA TYR A 118 -13.75 -5.48 -9.08
C TYR A 118 -13.80 -5.43 -10.62
N ALA A 119 -13.70 -6.59 -11.27
CA ALA A 119 -13.67 -6.70 -12.72
C ALA A 119 -14.93 -6.14 -13.39
N GLN A 120 -16.10 -6.31 -12.75
CA GLN A 120 -17.37 -5.75 -13.25
C GLN A 120 -17.42 -4.22 -13.21
N ASN A 121 -16.73 -3.58 -12.25
CA ASN A 121 -16.91 -2.17 -11.94
C ASN A 121 -15.69 -1.30 -12.29
N CYS A 122 -14.53 -1.89 -12.56
CA CYS A 122 -13.31 -1.13 -12.79
C CYS A 122 -13.37 -0.22 -14.03
N TYR A 123 -14.15 -0.57 -15.04
CA TYR A 123 -14.31 0.28 -16.22
C TYR A 123 -15.08 1.58 -15.90
N GLU A 124 -16.12 1.51 -15.09
CA GLU A 124 -16.81 2.70 -14.58
C GLU A 124 -15.85 3.60 -13.79
N MET A 125 -14.99 2.99 -12.97
CA MET A 125 -13.94 3.74 -12.26
C MET A 125 -12.97 4.43 -13.22
N ILE A 126 -12.56 3.78 -14.32
CA ILE A 126 -11.71 4.40 -15.35
C ILE A 126 -12.39 5.63 -15.94
N GLN A 127 -13.67 5.54 -16.28
CA GLN A 127 -14.45 6.68 -16.82
C GLN A 127 -14.55 7.82 -15.80
N GLU A 128 -14.72 7.51 -14.53
CA GLU A 128 -14.74 8.54 -13.48
C GLU A 128 -13.38 9.22 -13.32
N LEU A 129 -12.28 8.45 -13.35
CA LEU A 129 -10.92 9.00 -13.31
C LEU A 129 -10.63 9.93 -14.51
N ASP A 130 -11.08 9.55 -15.71
CA ASP A 130 -10.99 10.42 -16.91
C ASP A 130 -11.79 11.73 -16.69
N SER A 131 -12.96 11.65 -16.08
CA SER A 131 -13.78 12.82 -15.72
C SER A 131 -13.11 13.75 -14.69
N PHE A 132 -12.22 13.23 -13.86
CA PHE A 132 -11.40 14.03 -12.92
C PHE A 132 -10.28 14.79 -13.63
N GLY A 133 -10.09 14.54 -14.92
CA GLY A 133 -9.03 15.12 -15.74
C GLY A 133 -7.71 14.39 -15.63
N ILE A 134 -7.73 13.11 -15.22
CA ILE A 134 -6.60 12.21 -15.39
C ILE A 134 -6.50 11.86 -16.86
N ARG A 135 -5.33 12.06 -17.45
CA ARG A 135 -5.13 11.84 -18.88
C ARG A 135 -4.74 10.40 -19.15
N PHE A 136 -5.55 9.73 -19.95
CA PHE A 136 -5.20 8.46 -20.59
C PHE A 136 -4.86 8.72 -22.06
N LEU A 137 -3.95 7.92 -22.62
CA LEU A 137 -3.74 7.94 -24.06
C LEU A 137 -5.00 7.44 -24.75
N LYS A 138 -5.34 8.10 -25.86
CA LYS A 138 -6.49 7.76 -26.70
C LYS A 138 -6.02 7.59 -28.13
N ASP A 139 -6.66 6.69 -28.85
CA ASP A 139 -6.44 6.48 -30.29
C ASP A 139 -7.06 7.62 -31.12
N GLU A 140 -6.89 7.54 -32.45
CA GLU A 140 -7.40 8.52 -33.40
C GLU A 140 -8.94 8.64 -33.37
N THR A 141 -9.65 7.62 -32.88
CA THR A 141 -11.11 7.59 -32.77
C THR A 141 -11.60 8.13 -31.42
N GLY A 142 -10.69 8.45 -30.48
CA GLY A 142 -10.98 8.94 -29.14
C GLY A 142 -11.23 7.84 -28.10
N ASN A 143 -11.06 6.56 -28.46
CA ASN A 143 -11.09 5.45 -27.52
C ASN A 143 -9.77 5.35 -26.75
N PHE A 144 -9.79 4.70 -25.58
CA PHE A 144 -8.57 4.45 -24.80
C PHE A 144 -7.57 3.61 -25.61
N ASP A 145 -6.29 4.04 -25.64
CA ASP A 145 -5.20 3.27 -26.22
C ASP A 145 -4.79 2.15 -25.23
N VAL A 146 -5.35 0.95 -25.47
CA VAL A 146 -5.19 -0.22 -24.60
C VAL A 146 -3.97 -0.98 -25.00
N LYS A 147 -3.05 -1.22 -24.05
CA LYS A 147 -1.85 -2.05 -24.26
C LYS A 147 -2.01 -3.39 -23.55
N LYS A 148 -1.60 -4.47 -24.22
CA LYS A 148 -1.49 -5.78 -23.59
C LYS A 148 -0.13 -5.88 -22.90
N VAL A 149 -0.12 -6.28 -21.62
CA VAL A 149 1.10 -6.36 -20.82
C VAL A 149 1.40 -7.75 -20.25
N HIS A 150 0.47 -8.69 -20.39
CA HIS A 150 0.64 -10.05 -19.90
C HIS A 150 0.27 -11.08 -20.98
N HIS A 151 0.76 -12.30 -20.84
CA HIS A 151 0.51 -13.38 -21.79
C HIS A 151 -0.98 -13.75 -21.89
N ILE A 152 -1.72 -13.56 -20.82
CA ILE A 152 -3.09 -14.09 -20.67
C ILE A 152 -4.19 -13.01 -20.90
N GLY A 153 -3.89 -11.77 -21.21
CA GLY A 153 -4.93 -10.78 -21.56
C GLY A 153 -5.19 -9.72 -20.51
N THR A 154 -4.28 -9.53 -19.58
CA THR A 154 -4.29 -8.35 -18.70
C THR A 154 -3.87 -7.12 -19.49
N TYR A 155 -4.58 -6.03 -19.29
CA TYR A 155 -4.42 -4.80 -20.06
C TYR A 155 -4.00 -3.62 -19.19
N VAL A 156 -3.30 -2.68 -19.80
CA VAL A 156 -2.91 -1.42 -19.17
C VAL A 156 -3.39 -0.24 -19.99
N LEU A 157 -3.81 0.80 -19.30
CA LEU A 157 -4.05 2.11 -19.89
C LEU A 157 -2.88 3.03 -19.59
N PRO A 158 -2.08 3.42 -20.59
CA PRO A 158 -0.99 4.36 -20.39
C PRO A 158 -1.50 5.74 -19.94
N MET A 159 -0.80 6.32 -18.95
CA MET A 159 -1.06 7.66 -18.43
C MET A 159 0.17 8.55 -18.62
N PRO A 160 0.20 9.44 -19.60
CA PRO A 160 1.39 10.24 -19.92
C PRO A 160 1.81 11.22 -18.82
N ASN A 161 0.97 11.43 -17.82
CA ASN A 161 1.24 12.33 -16.70
C ASN A 161 0.76 11.73 -15.36
N GLY A 162 1.25 10.55 -15.01
CA GLY A 162 0.87 9.83 -13.79
C GLY A 162 1.09 10.63 -12.50
N ASP A 163 2.05 11.57 -12.50
CA ASP A 163 2.27 12.50 -11.39
C ASP A 163 1.07 13.42 -11.11
N THR A 164 0.16 13.57 -12.06
CA THR A 164 -1.03 14.42 -11.94
C THR A 164 -2.18 13.73 -11.23
N VAL A 165 -2.20 12.39 -11.15
CA VAL A 165 -3.29 11.61 -10.56
C VAL A 165 -3.55 12.05 -9.13
N LYS A 166 -2.51 12.12 -8.30
CA LYS A 166 -2.63 12.56 -6.91
C LYS A 166 -3.15 13.99 -6.78
N LYS A 167 -2.75 14.88 -7.68
CA LYS A 167 -3.23 16.26 -7.74
C LYS A 167 -4.71 16.32 -8.12
N ALA A 168 -5.15 15.47 -9.05
CA ALA A 168 -6.56 15.37 -9.47
C ALA A 168 -7.44 14.89 -8.31
N LEU A 169 -7.06 13.80 -7.62
CA LEU A 169 -7.76 13.33 -6.44
C LEU A 169 -7.85 14.40 -5.35
N TYR A 170 -6.75 15.02 -5.00
CA TYR A 170 -6.74 16.07 -3.97
C TYR A 170 -7.69 17.23 -4.33
N ARG A 171 -7.79 17.59 -5.62
CA ARG A 171 -8.78 18.59 -6.08
C ARG A 171 -10.21 18.13 -5.86
N GLN A 172 -10.54 16.85 -6.10
CA GLN A 172 -11.89 16.32 -5.85
C GLN A 172 -12.24 16.35 -4.36
N LEU A 173 -11.31 15.94 -3.48
CA LEU A 173 -11.50 16.04 -2.02
C LEU A 173 -11.79 17.48 -1.57
N ARG A 174 -11.05 18.45 -2.13
CA ARG A 174 -11.26 19.87 -1.85
C ARG A 174 -12.62 20.38 -2.34
N LYS A 175 -13.04 19.97 -3.56
CA LYS A 175 -14.37 20.30 -4.09
C LYS A 175 -15.49 19.71 -3.24
N ALA A 176 -15.34 18.49 -2.77
CA ALA A 176 -16.27 17.82 -1.87
C ALA A 176 -16.23 18.35 -0.43
N ARG A 177 -15.37 19.33 -0.12
CA ARG A 177 -15.19 19.92 1.22
C ARG A 177 -14.90 18.88 2.30
N LEU A 178 -14.17 17.82 1.95
CA LEU A 178 -13.77 16.79 2.88
C LEU A 178 -12.87 17.33 3.98
N LEU A 179 -13.08 16.84 5.20
CA LEU A 179 -12.21 17.11 6.33
C LEU A 179 -11.00 16.19 6.25
N MET A 180 -9.82 16.77 6.08
CA MET A 180 -8.55 16.07 5.93
C MET A 180 -7.63 16.44 7.10
N THR A 181 -7.29 15.45 7.93
CA THR A 181 -6.40 15.60 9.08
C THR A 181 -5.03 15.01 8.73
N ASN A 182 -4.04 15.88 8.55
CA ASN A 182 -2.68 15.50 8.17
C ASN A 182 -1.75 15.44 9.38
N ARG A 183 -0.67 14.66 9.28
CA ARG A 183 0.36 14.48 10.31
C ARG A 183 -0.15 13.80 11.58
N PHE A 184 -1.15 12.95 11.43
CA PHE A 184 -1.63 12.09 12.51
C PHE A 184 -1.45 10.63 12.10
N MET A 185 -0.63 9.91 12.83
CA MET A 185 -0.44 8.47 12.71
C MET A 185 -1.50 7.78 13.56
N ALA A 186 -2.37 7.00 12.94
CA ALA A 186 -3.25 6.10 13.68
C ALA A 186 -2.41 5.01 14.32
N THR A 187 -2.67 4.71 15.60
CA THR A 187 -1.88 3.76 16.38
C THR A 187 -2.71 2.58 16.89
N ARG A 188 -4.02 2.77 17.03
CA ARG A 188 -4.94 1.73 17.47
C ARG A 188 -6.37 1.98 17.00
N LEU A 189 -7.09 0.92 16.71
CA LEU A 189 -8.53 0.95 16.54
C LEU A 189 -9.22 0.84 17.91
N LEU A 190 -10.34 1.54 18.07
CA LEU A 190 -11.23 1.39 19.22
C LEU A 190 -12.32 0.39 18.88
N THR A 191 -12.52 -0.59 19.75
CA THR A 191 -13.59 -1.59 19.63
C THR A 191 -14.65 -1.33 20.70
N GLY A 192 -15.90 -1.39 20.30
CA GLY A 192 -17.03 -1.27 21.20
C GLY A 192 -17.19 -2.48 22.10
N LYS A 193 -17.93 -2.31 23.20
CA LYS A 193 -18.30 -3.40 24.12
C LYS A 193 -19.11 -4.51 23.43
N ASP A 194 -19.74 -4.18 22.33
CA ASP A 194 -20.51 -5.10 21.47
C ASP A 194 -19.66 -5.75 20.36
N GLY A 195 -18.34 -5.49 20.33
CA GLY A 195 -17.42 -6.03 19.33
C GLY A 195 -17.38 -5.27 18.00
N ARG A 196 -18.24 -4.25 17.81
CA ARG A 196 -18.18 -3.40 16.62
C ARG A 196 -17.03 -2.41 16.70
N ILE A 197 -16.65 -1.86 15.54
CA ILE A 197 -15.72 -0.73 15.52
C ILE A 197 -16.33 0.50 16.22
N ALA A 198 -15.51 1.22 16.99
CA ALA A 198 -15.93 2.43 17.70
C ALA A 198 -15.12 3.68 17.27
N GLY A 199 -14.03 3.48 16.55
CA GLY A 199 -13.16 4.58 16.10
C GLY A 199 -11.69 4.22 16.07
N ALA A 200 -10.83 5.24 16.27
CA ALA A 200 -9.39 5.05 16.32
C ALA A 200 -8.70 6.10 17.21
N ILE A 201 -7.50 5.74 17.66
CA ILE A 201 -6.58 6.65 18.35
C ILE A 201 -5.47 6.99 17.38
N ALA A 202 -5.09 8.25 17.35
CA ALA A 202 -3.99 8.74 16.53
C ALA A 202 -3.08 9.68 17.33
N VAL A 203 -1.84 9.77 16.90
CA VAL A 203 -0.85 10.66 17.49
C VAL A 203 -0.28 11.62 16.45
N ASN A 204 -0.13 12.88 16.80
CA ASN A 204 0.49 13.87 15.94
C ASN A 204 1.97 13.57 15.77
N THR A 205 2.43 13.48 14.52
CA THR A 205 3.80 13.10 14.17
C THR A 205 4.84 14.18 14.46
N ARG A 206 4.43 15.34 15.00
CA ARG A 206 5.31 16.49 15.29
C ARG A 206 5.47 16.77 16.77
N ASP A 207 4.40 16.67 17.53
CA ASP A 207 4.35 17.05 18.94
C ASP A 207 3.76 15.94 19.85
N ALA A 208 3.46 14.77 19.27
CA ALA A 208 2.85 13.62 19.95
C ALA A 208 1.51 13.90 20.66
N THR A 209 0.78 14.96 20.29
CA THR A 209 -0.58 15.20 20.77
C THR A 209 -1.51 14.06 20.34
N PHE A 210 -2.32 13.55 21.26
CA PHE A 210 -3.27 12.47 20.98
C PHE A 210 -4.58 13.00 20.41
N LEU A 211 -5.12 12.25 19.45
CA LEU A 211 -6.45 12.47 18.88
C LEU A 211 -7.25 11.17 18.98
N VAL A 212 -8.35 11.22 19.73
CA VAL A 212 -9.32 10.13 19.82
C VAL A 212 -10.47 10.44 18.89
N ILE A 213 -10.70 9.59 17.89
CA ILE A 213 -11.74 9.76 16.90
C ILE A 213 -12.78 8.68 17.10
N ARG A 214 -13.99 9.08 17.50
CA ARG A 214 -15.13 8.16 17.49
C ARG A 214 -15.73 8.13 16.10
N ALA A 215 -15.99 6.93 15.60
CA ALA A 215 -16.55 6.73 14.28
C ALA A 215 -17.55 5.56 14.28
N LYS A 216 -18.61 5.69 13.48
CA LYS A 216 -19.58 4.61 13.26
C LYS A 216 -19.05 3.56 12.29
N SER A 217 -18.18 3.99 11.35
CA SER A 217 -17.47 3.12 10.43
C SER A 217 -16.04 3.60 10.27
N VAL A 218 -15.08 2.65 10.11
CA VAL A 218 -13.67 2.94 9.86
C VAL A 218 -13.22 2.19 8.62
N ILE A 219 -12.53 2.89 7.71
CA ILE A 219 -11.98 2.30 6.48
C ILE A 219 -10.45 2.37 6.55
N LEU A 220 -9.79 1.22 6.55
CA LEU A 220 -8.33 1.10 6.52
C LEU A 220 -7.83 1.14 5.07
N CYS A 221 -7.02 2.15 4.76
CA CYS A 221 -6.42 2.38 3.44
C CYS A 221 -4.92 2.69 3.56
N MET A 222 -4.22 1.95 4.43
CA MET A 222 -2.86 2.29 4.87
C MET A 222 -1.78 1.68 3.98
N GLY A 223 -2.17 0.99 2.90
CA GLY A 223 -1.26 0.41 1.92
C GLY A 223 -0.58 -0.87 2.41
N ALA A 224 0.47 -1.25 1.69
CA ALA A 224 1.25 -2.46 1.93
C ALA A 224 2.09 -2.40 3.21
N ALA A 225 2.58 -3.56 3.67
CA ALA A 225 3.72 -3.66 4.58
C ALA A 225 4.97 -3.96 3.74
N GLY A 226 5.39 -2.98 2.93
CA GLY A 226 6.43 -3.15 1.90
C GLY A 226 7.87 -3.00 2.40
N ARG A 227 8.08 -2.67 3.68
CA ARG A 227 9.38 -2.34 4.25
C ARG A 227 10.06 -3.50 5.00
N LEU A 228 9.55 -4.72 4.83
CA LEU A 228 10.04 -5.89 5.56
C LEU A 228 11.36 -6.44 5.03
N GLY A 229 11.67 -6.27 3.74
CA GLY A 229 12.92 -6.76 3.15
C GLY A 229 14.11 -5.81 3.34
N LEU A 230 15.33 -6.37 3.32
CA LEU A 230 16.56 -5.59 3.22
C LEU A 230 16.92 -5.39 1.74
N PRO A 231 17.29 -4.19 1.32
CA PRO A 231 17.75 -3.96 -0.06
C PRO A 231 19.11 -4.63 -0.29
N THR A 232 19.26 -5.18 -1.48
CA THR A 232 20.53 -5.75 -1.95
C THR A 232 21.33 -4.76 -2.81
N SER A 233 20.77 -3.60 -3.09
CA SER A 233 21.31 -2.61 -4.03
C SER A 233 21.78 -1.30 -3.41
N GLY A 234 21.98 -1.26 -2.09
CA GLY A 234 22.46 -0.05 -1.40
C GLY A 234 21.38 1.01 -1.12
N TYR A 235 20.14 0.81 -1.50
CA TYR A 235 19.03 1.64 -1.06
C TYR A 235 18.69 1.38 0.41
N LEU A 236 18.17 2.38 1.11
CA LEU A 236 17.79 2.24 2.51
C LEU A 236 16.61 1.28 2.69
N TYR A 237 15.68 1.28 1.75
CA TYR A 237 14.51 0.39 1.73
C TYR A 237 14.44 -0.36 0.40
N GLY A 238 14.23 -1.66 0.47
CA GLY A 238 14.13 -2.54 -0.69
C GLY A 238 12.73 -2.58 -1.29
N THR A 239 12.04 -1.46 -1.38
CA THR A 239 10.70 -1.38 -1.95
C THR A 239 10.55 -0.19 -2.88
N TYR A 240 9.76 -0.35 -3.94
CA TYR A 240 9.30 0.77 -4.76
C TYR A 240 7.96 1.33 -4.28
N GLU A 241 7.31 0.66 -3.33
CA GLU A 241 6.16 1.17 -2.61
C GLU A 241 6.55 2.37 -1.73
N ASN A 242 5.59 2.97 -1.09
CA ASN A 242 5.91 4.06 -0.17
C ASN A 242 6.69 3.52 1.05
N ALA A 243 7.92 4.00 1.24
CA ALA A 243 8.76 3.59 2.37
C ALA A 243 8.17 3.90 3.76
N ALA A 244 7.11 4.71 3.84
CA ALA A 244 6.35 4.94 5.07
C ALA A 244 5.33 3.83 5.38
N ASN A 245 5.16 2.84 4.49
CA ASN A 245 4.27 1.70 4.69
C ASN A 245 4.97 0.64 5.55
N SER A 246 4.76 0.72 6.86
CA SER A 246 5.44 -0.12 7.86
C SER A 246 4.63 -1.35 8.30
N GLY A 247 3.33 -1.42 7.96
CA GLY A 247 2.45 -2.51 8.40
C GLY A 247 1.45 -2.11 9.47
N ASP A 248 1.43 -0.85 9.87
CA ASP A 248 0.57 -0.33 10.95
C ASP A 248 -0.89 -0.77 10.80
N GLY A 249 -1.43 -0.79 9.57
CA GLY A 249 -2.80 -1.16 9.29
C GLY A 249 -3.09 -2.64 9.55
N TYR A 250 -2.14 -3.53 9.23
CA TYR A 250 -2.27 -4.97 9.52
C TYR A 250 -2.28 -5.24 11.02
N ALA A 251 -1.36 -4.61 11.76
CA ALA A 251 -1.29 -4.73 13.21
C ALA A 251 -2.57 -4.20 13.87
N MET A 252 -3.08 -3.04 13.44
CA MET A 252 -4.32 -2.47 13.97
C MET A 252 -5.53 -3.36 13.67
N ALA A 253 -5.65 -3.89 12.46
CA ALA A 253 -6.73 -4.81 12.07
C ALA A 253 -6.70 -6.09 12.92
N TYR A 254 -5.51 -6.70 13.07
CA TYR A 254 -5.32 -7.89 13.90
C TYR A 254 -5.72 -7.65 15.36
N HIS A 255 -5.25 -6.55 15.96
CA HIS A 255 -5.58 -6.22 17.36
C HIS A 255 -7.05 -5.83 17.56
N ALA A 256 -7.76 -5.42 16.53
CA ALA A 256 -9.20 -5.19 16.56
C ALA A 256 -10.03 -6.48 16.37
N GLY A 257 -9.38 -7.63 16.12
CA GLY A 257 -10.01 -8.93 15.91
C GLY A 257 -10.42 -9.21 14.47
N ALA A 258 -9.97 -8.42 13.50
CA ALA A 258 -10.19 -8.71 12.08
C ALA A 258 -9.30 -9.86 11.61
N GLU A 259 -9.84 -10.71 10.76
CA GLU A 259 -9.10 -11.80 10.13
C GLU A 259 -8.07 -11.24 9.14
N LEU A 260 -6.89 -11.84 9.16
CA LEU A 260 -5.85 -11.66 8.16
C LEU A 260 -5.79 -12.91 7.28
N SER A 261 -5.67 -12.71 5.97
CA SER A 261 -5.74 -13.78 4.99
C SER A 261 -4.44 -13.92 4.22
N ASN A 262 -4.03 -15.17 3.96
CA ASN A 262 -2.94 -15.55 3.05
C ASN A 262 -1.61 -14.84 3.35
N LEU A 263 -1.26 -14.61 4.62
CA LEU A 263 0.00 -13.94 4.98
C LEU A 263 1.25 -14.74 4.57
N GLU A 264 1.11 -16.04 4.33
CA GLU A 264 2.16 -16.88 3.74
C GLU A 264 2.45 -16.53 2.27
N CYS A 265 1.50 -15.89 1.58
CA CYS A 265 1.60 -15.45 0.19
C CYS A 265 2.09 -14.00 0.10
N TYR A 266 3.19 -13.67 0.77
CA TYR A 266 3.73 -12.32 0.69
C TYR A 266 4.39 -12.04 -0.67
N GLN A 267 4.39 -10.77 -1.03
CA GLN A 267 5.02 -10.28 -2.24
C GLN A 267 6.55 -10.39 -2.14
N ILE A 268 7.17 -10.90 -3.20
CA ILE A 268 8.59 -10.76 -3.48
C ILE A 268 8.70 -10.23 -4.91
N ASN A 269 9.33 -9.06 -5.09
CA ASN A 269 9.32 -8.39 -6.37
C ASN A 269 10.74 -8.18 -6.91
N PRO A 270 11.05 -8.60 -8.16
CA PRO A 270 12.33 -8.29 -8.77
C PRO A 270 12.39 -6.81 -9.16
N LEU A 271 13.43 -6.15 -8.65
CA LEU A 271 13.76 -4.76 -8.95
C LEU A 271 15.01 -4.71 -9.85
N ILE A 272 15.16 -3.64 -10.61
CA ILE A 272 16.42 -3.36 -11.31
C ILE A 272 17.47 -3.02 -10.25
N LYS A 273 18.64 -3.62 -10.38
CA LYS A 273 19.77 -3.32 -9.51
C LYS A 273 20.12 -1.83 -9.52
N ASP A 274 20.40 -1.30 -8.36
CA ASP A 274 20.74 0.12 -8.14
C ASP A 274 19.70 1.13 -8.62
N TYR A 275 18.48 0.66 -8.88
CA TYR A 275 17.34 1.50 -9.22
C TYR A 275 16.13 1.13 -8.37
N ASN A 276 15.55 2.09 -7.66
CA ASN A 276 14.36 1.86 -6.85
C ASN A 276 13.09 1.79 -7.72
N GLY A 277 12.97 0.71 -8.46
CA GLY A 277 11.82 0.47 -9.32
C GLY A 277 11.79 -0.96 -9.86
N PRO A 278 10.60 -1.46 -10.23
CA PRO A 278 10.41 -2.81 -10.71
C PRO A 278 11.16 -3.05 -12.02
N ALA A 279 11.60 -4.30 -12.23
CA ALA A 279 12.23 -4.71 -13.48
C ALA A 279 11.26 -4.67 -14.66
N CYS A 280 9.96 -4.84 -14.39
CA CYS A 280 8.89 -4.88 -15.39
C CYS A 280 9.11 -5.94 -16.47
N ALA A 281 9.59 -7.12 -16.10
CA ALA A 281 9.72 -8.25 -17.01
C ALA A 281 8.40 -8.60 -17.71
N TYR A 282 7.27 -8.37 -17.02
CA TYR A 282 5.93 -8.55 -17.55
C TYR A 282 5.61 -7.65 -18.76
N VAL A 283 6.25 -6.48 -18.89
CA VAL A 283 6.10 -5.63 -20.08
C VAL A 283 6.89 -6.21 -21.27
N ALA A 284 8.06 -6.76 -21.01
CA ALA A 284 8.92 -7.31 -22.03
C ALA A 284 8.49 -8.71 -22.53
N GLY A 285 7.88 -9.51 -21.66
CA GLY A 285 7.47 -10.89 -21.94
C GLY A 285 6.59 -11.06 -23.19
N PRO A 286 5.51 -10.27 -23.37
CA PRO A 286 4.67 -10.34 -24.58
C PRO A 286 5.40 -10.06 -25.89
N PHE A 287 6.55 -9.40 -25.84
CA PHE A 287 7.40 -9.12 -26.99
C PHE A 287 8.54 -10.14 -27.17
N GLY A 288 8.59 -11.18 -26.33
CA GLY A 288 9.61 -12.22 -26.38
C GLY A 288 10.84 -11.97 -25.50
N GLY A 289 10.85 -10.94 -24.68
CA GLY A 289 11.82 -10.76 -23.59
C GLY A 289 11.61 -11.79 -22.50
N PHE A 290 12.66 -12.14 -21.75
CA PHE A 290 12.55 -13.12 -20.68
C PHE A 290 13.58 -12.92 -19.57
N THR A 291 13.32 -13.57 -18.43
CA THR A 291 14.23 -13.61 -17.30
C THR A 291 15.32 -14.67 -17.54
N ALA A 292 16.57 -14.27 -17.41
CA ALA A 292 17.74 -15.13 -17.65
C ALA A 292 18.68 -15.17 -16.45
N ASN A 293 19.41 -16.27 -16.30
CA ASN A 293 20.50 -16.41 -15.33
C ASN A 293 21.81 -15.76 -15.84
N SER A 294 22.90 -15.89 -15.09
CA SER A 294 24.22 -15.34 -15.43
C SER A 294 24.83 -15.92 -16.73
N GLU A 295 24.35 -17.09 -17.16
CA GLU A 295 24.75 -17.72 -18.42
C GLU A 295 23.89 -17.26 -19.62
N GLY A 296 22.92 -16.35 -19.36
CA GLY A 296 21.98 -15.85 -20.37
C GLY A 296 20.89 -16.84 -20.74
N MET A 297 20.73 -17.92 -19.98
CA MET A 297 19.72 -18.95 -20.23
C MET A 297 18.42 -18.62 -19.52
N ARG A 298 17.31 -18.80 -20.24
CA ARG A 298 15.97 -18.73 -19.65
C ARG A 298 15.78 -19.92 -18.69
N PHE A 299 15.35 -19.65 -17.47
CA PHE A 299 15.16 -20.67 -16.44
C PHE A 299 13.69 -20.81 -16.00
N ILE A 300 12.80 -19.94 -16.51
CA ILE A 300 11.38 -20.00 -16.21
C ILE A 300 10.54 -19.59 -17.42
N GLU A 301 9.40 -20.24 -17.61
CA GLU A 301 8.46 -19.98 -18.70
C GLU A 301 7.44 -18.87 -18.37
N CYS A 302 7.34 -18.46 -17.10
CA CYS A 302 6.43 -17.44 -16.64
C CYS A 302 7.19 -16.15 -16.30
N ASP A 303 6.96 -15.07 -17.03
CA ASP A 303 7.53 -13.74 -16.74
C ASP A 303 6.58 -12.86 -15.93
N TYR A 304 5.52 -13.46 -15.40
CA TYR A 304 4.52 -12.80 -14.58
C TYR A 304 4.80 -12.96 -13.08
N TRP A 305 4.21 -12.12 -12.26
CA TRP A 305 4.35 -12.04 -10.80
C TRP A 305 3.84 -13.28 -10.04
N SER A 306 3.98 -14.44 -10.59
CA SER A 306 3.55 -15.67 -9.93
C SER A 306 4.51 -16.08 -8.83
N GLY A 307 4.00 -16.80 -7.85
CA GLY A 307 4.83 -17.43 -6.82
C GLY A 307 5.90 -18.33 -7.43
N MET A 308 5.60 -18.96 -8.55
CA MET A 308 6.53 -19.78 -9.33
C MET A 308 7.72 -18.97 -9.85
N MET A 309 7.49 -17.81 -10.48
CA MET A 309 8.58 -16.96 -10.96
C MET A 309 9.50 -16.56 -9.82
N MET A 310 8.94 -16.18 -8.70
CA MET A 310 9.72 -15.75 -7.54
C MET A 310 10.51 -16.90 -6.92
N GLN A 311 9.92 -18.10 -6.87
CA GLN A 311 10.60 -19.30 -6.39
C GLN A 311 11.78 -19.68 -7.28
N GLU A 312 11.60 -19.69 -8.59
CA GLU A 312 12.67 -20.04 -9.54
C GLU A 312 13.76 -18.97 -9.59
N PHE A 313 13.39 -17.69 -9.50
CA PHE A 313 14.36 -16.59 -9.37
C PHE A 313 15.25 -16.79 -8.14
N TYR A 314 14.65 -17.16 -7.01
CA TYR A 314 15.38 -17.44 -5.79
C TYR A 314 16.26 -18.68 -5.92
N ASN A 315 15.75 -19.75 -6.54
CA ASN A 315 16.51 -20.98 -6.80
C ASN A 315 17.78 -20.72 -7.62
N GLU A 316 17.68 -19.91 -8.68
CA GLU A 316 18.84 -19.52 -9.49
C GLU A 316 19.90 -18.76 -8.67
N LEU A 317 19.47 -17.81 -7.83
CA LEU A 317 20.37 -17.08 -6.94
C LEU A 317 21.08 -18.01 -5.93
N GLN A 318 20.35 -18.93 -5.30
CA GLN A 318 20.89 -19.86 -4.32
C GLN A 318 21.71 -20.98 -4.97
N GLY A 319 21.36 -21.35 -6.20
CA GLY A 319 22.07 -22.35 -7.00
C GLY A 319 23.43 -21.90 -7.56
N GLY A 320 23.82 -20.65 -7.28
CA GLY A 320 25.10 -20.08 -7.77
C GLY A 320 25.07 -19.66 -9.25
N LYS A 321 23.90 -19.64 -9.86
CA LYS A 321 23.70 -19.16 -11.26
C LYS A 321 23.27 -17.70 -11.35
N GLY A 322 23.20 -17.02 -10.22
CA GLY A 322 23.02 -15.57 -10.18
C GLY A 322 24.26 -14.82 -10.67
N PRO A 323 24.16 -13.52 -10.93
CA PRO A 323 22.94 -12.72 -10.85
C PRO A 323 21.90 -13.07 -11.93
N VAL A 324 20.68 -12.58 -11.74
CA VAL A 324 19.55 -12.78 -12.66
C VAL A 324 19.29 -11.51 -13.44
N PHE A 325 18.86 -11.66 -14.69
CA PHE A 325 18.75 -10.56 -15.65
C PHE A 325 17.40 -10.56 -16.37
N LEU A 326 16.97 -9.39 -16.79
CA LEU A 326 16.02 -9.22 -17.88
C LEU A 326 16.81 -9.20 -19.20
N LYS A 327 16.51 -10.14 -20.11
CA LYS A 327 17.19 -10.33 -21.40
C LYS A 327 16.33 -9.88 -22.55
N LEU A 328 16.83 -8.94 -23.34
CA LEU A 328 16.17 -8.36 -24.52
C LEU A 328 17.07 -8.33 -25.77
N ASP A 329 18.39 -8.53 -25.62
CA ASP A 329 19.41 -8.38 -26.64
C ASP A 329 19.28 -9.32 -27.87
N HIS A 330 18.42 -10.34 -27.77
CA HIS A 330 18.08 -11.26 -28.85
C HIS A 330 16.91 -10.77 -29.72
N LEU A 331 16.23 -9.70 -29.32
CA LEU A 331 15.05 -9.18 -30.02
C LEU A 331 15.43 -8.27 -31.17
N HIS A 332 14.51 -8.13 -32.14
CA HIS A 332 14.70 -7.20 -33.25
C HIS A 332 14.71 -5.74 -32.77
N GLU A 333 15.54 -4.91 -33.36
CA GLU A 333 15.74 -3.48 -33.05
C GLU A 333 14.41 -2.72 -32.85
N LYS A 334 13.45 -2.89 -33.75
CA LYS A 334 12.14 -2.23 -33.69
C LYS A 334 11.36 -2.65 -32.43
N THR A 335 11.45 -3.90 -32.03
CA THR A 335 10.79 -4.45 -30.83
C THR A 335 11.44 -3.88 -29.57
N ILE A 336 12.77 -3.81 -29.52
CA ILE A 336 13.49 -3.21 -28.40
C ILE A 336 13.10 -1.74 -28.26
N ALA A 337 13.06 -0.99 -29.36
CA ALA A 337 12.65 0.41 -29.33
C ALA A 337 11.20 0.62 -28.82
N GLU A 338 10.29 -0.31 -29.13
CA GLU A 338 8.92 -0.28 -28.61
C GLU A 338 8.87 -0.56 -27.10
N ILE A 339 9.63 -1.58 -26.64
CA ILE A 339 9.77 -1.89 -25.21
C ILE A 339 10.39 -0.69 -24.47
N GLU A 340 11.47 -0.12 -24.97
CA GLU A 340 12.10 1.08 -24.40
C GLU A 340 11.13 2.24 -24.31
N SER A 341 10.37 2.51 -25.36
CA SER A 341 9.37 3.56 -25.37
C SER A 341 8.33 3.35 -24.25
N THR A 342 7.88 2.11 -24.06
CA THR A 342 6.94 1.77 -22.99
C THR A 342 7.58 1.93 -21.62
N LEU A 343 8.74 1.31 -21.38
CA LEU A 343 9.41 1.31 -20.08
C LEU A 343 9.91 2.71 -19.66
N HIS A 344 10.39 3.52 -20.63
CA HIS A 344 11.03 4.80 -20.35
C HIS A 344 10.07 5.98 -20.38
N ASN A 345 9.01 5.91 -21.18
CA ASN A 345 8.10 7.04 -21.38
C ASN A 345 6.74 6.84 -20.71
N VAL A 346 6.30 5.59 -20.55
CA VAL A 346 4.98 5.25 -20.01
C VAL A 346 5.09 4.76 -18.56
N GLU A 347 5.94 3.75 -18.32
CA GLU A 347 6.08 3.18 -16.97
C GLU A 347 6.82 4.12 -16.01
N ARG A 348 8.08 4.48 -16.34
CA ARG A 348 8.87 5.38 -15.49
C ARG A 348 9.90 6.19 -16.28
N PRO A 349 9.65 7.46 -16.54
CA PRO A 349 10.63 8.34 -17.21
C PRO A 349 11.98 8.44 -16.47
N THR A 350 11.99 8.22 -15.16
CA THR A 350 13.23 8.19 -14.37
C THR A 350 14.11 6.99 -14.69
N ARG A 351 13.53 5.84 -15.16
CA ARG A 351 14.27 4.66 -15.60
C ARG A 351 15.14 4.98 -16.82
N GLY A 352 14.57 5.62 -17.83
CA GLY A 352 15.32 6.02 -19.02
C GLY A 352 16.53 6.89 -18.68
N ARG A 353 16.35 7.86 -17.79
CA ARG A 353 17.46 8.71 -17.30
C ARG A 353 18.51 7.93 -16.53
N PHE A 354 18.09 7.00 -15.68
CA PHE A 354 18.99 6.15 -14.89
C PHE A 354 19.85 5.26 -15.81
N GLN A 355 19.24 4.59 -16.78
CA GLN A 355 19.93 3.71 -17.73
C GLN A 355 20.84 4.50 -18.67
N HIS A 356 20.34 5.60 -19.23
CA HIS A 356 21.15 6.48 -20.07
C HIS A 356 22.38 7.01 -19.33
N GLY A 357 22.24 7.41 -18.08
CA GLY A 357 23.37 7.88 -17.25
C GLY A 357 24.42 6.80 -16.98
N ARG A 358 24.05 5.52 -17.05
CA ARG A 358 24.94 4.36 -16.93
C ARG A 358 25.39 3.76 -18.27
N LYS A 359 24.92 4.33 -19.37
CA LYS A 359 25.14 3.84 -20.73
C LYS A 359 24.63 2.41 -20.97
N VAL A 360 23.58 2.01 -20.25
CA VAL A 360 22.94 0.71 -20.43
C VAL A 360 22.08 0.72 -21.68
N ASP A 361 22.33 -0.24 -22.58
CA ASP A 361 21.61 -0.43 -23.83
C ASP A 361 21.04 -1.85 -23.91
N TYR A 362 19.73 -1.98 -23.98
CA TYR A 362 19.01 -3.25 -24.09
C TYR A 362 19.42 -4.11 -25.31
N ARG A 363 20.08 -3.52 -26.32
CA ARG A 363 20.57 -4.21 -27.52
C ARG A 363 21.82 -5.02 -27.26
N HIS A 364 22.57 -4.65 -26.24
CA HIS A 364 23.90 -5.18 -25.97
C HIS A 364 24.09 -5.71 -24.58
N GLU A 365 23.18 -5.38 -23.65
CA GLU A 365 23.33 -5.70 -22.24
C GLU A 365 22.05 -6.28 -21.66
N MET A 366 22.21 -7.32 -20.85
CA MET A 366 21.14 -7.80 -19.97
C MET A 366 21.03 -6.89 -18.75
N ILE A 367 19.82 -6.67 -18.28
CA ILE A 367 19.53 -5.78 -17.14
C ILE A 367 19.52 -6.58 -15.86
N GLU A 368 20.52 -6.37 -15.01
CA GLU A 368 20.63 -7.08 -13.73
C GLU A 368 19.44 -6.74 -12.80
N MET A 369 18.84 -7.81 -12.24
CA MET A 369 17.74 -7.74 -11.32
C MET A 369 18.14 -8.32 -9.96
N HIS A 370 17.44 -7.92 -8.91
CA HIS A 370 17.59 -8.49 -7.59
C HIS A 370 16.23 -8.58 -6.87
N ILE A 371 16.13 -9.48 -5.91
CA ILE A 371 14.98 -9.56 -5.01
C ILE A 371 15.30 -8.75 -3.76
N SER A 372 14.55 -7.68 -3.52
CA SER A 372 14.68 -6.89 -2.30
C SER A 372 13.36 -6.52 -1.69
N GLU A 373 12.28 -6.51 -2.47
CA GLU A 373 10.97 -6.20 -1.95
C GLU A 373 10.30 -7.46 -1.42
N ILE A 374 10.20 -7.54 -0.11
CA ILE A 374 9.46 -8.58 0.61
C ILE A 374 8.43 -7.86 1.46
N GLY A 375 7.15 -8.20 1.31
CA GLY A 375 6.12 -7.51 2.05
C GLY A 375 4.73 -8.12 1.89
N PHE A 376 3.82 -7.69 2.75
CA PHE A 376 2.40 -7.96 2.58
C PHE A 376 1.82 -6.88 1.69
N CYS A 377 1.35 -7.28 0.52
CA CYS A 377 0.81 -6.36 -0.48
C CYS A 377 -0.08 -7.11 -1.46
N SER A 378 -1.35 -6.79 -1.48
CA SER A 378 -2.26 -7.38 -2.47
C SER A 378 -2.09 -6.81 -3.89
N GLY A 379 -1.22 -5.85 -4.06
CA GLY A 379 -0.81 -5.39 -5.40
C GLY A 379 -0.26 -6.53 -6.25
N HIS A 380 0.49 -7.47 -5.65
CA HIS A 380 1.13 -8.58 -6.36
C HIS A 380 0.95 -9.94 -5.65
N SER A 381 0.20 -10.01 -4.58
CA SER A 381 -0.05 -11.25 -3.84
C SER A 381 -1.48 -11.33 -3.34
N ALA A 382 -1.83 -12.41 -2.65
CA ALA A 382 -3.15 -12.60 -2.05
C ALA A 382 -3.19 -12.21 -0.57
N SER A 383 -2.08 -11.75 0.01
CA SER A 383 -1.98 -11.43 1.43
C SER A 383 -2.68 -10.12 1.79
N GLY A 384 -3.39 -10.10 2.90
CA GLY A 384 -4.05 -8.89 3.36
C GLY A 384 -5.00 -9.08 4.54
N VAL A 385 -5.65 -8.00 4.93
CA VAL A 385 -6.83 -8.06 5.79
C VAL A 385 -7.96 -8.69 4.98
N PHE A 386 -8.58 -9.75 5.51
CA PHE A 386 -9.70 -10.41 4.85
C PHE A 386 -10.85 -9.42 4.63
N VAL A 387 -11.38 -9.41 3.41
CA VAL A 387 -12.55 -8.61 3.05
C VAL A 387 -13.50 -9.41 2.17
N ASP A 388 -14.81 -9.10 2.29
CA ASP A 388 -15.81 -9.55 1.35
C ASP A 388 -15.80 -8.69 0.06
N GLU A 389 -16.73 -8.94 -0.85
CA GLU A 389 -16.87 -8.19 -2.10
C GLU A 389 -17.29 -6.72 -1.90
N ASN A 390 -17.73 -6.34 -0.70
CA ASN A 390 -18.07 -4.96 -0.30
C ASN A 390 -16.94 -4.26 0.46
N ALA A 391 -15.77 -4.88 0.52
CA ALA A 391 -14.62 -4.44 1.31
C ALA A 391 -14.85 -4.47 2.84
N ARG A 392 -15.85 -5.19 3.34
CA ARG A 392 -16.11 -5.39 4.77
C ARG A 392 -15.14 -6.40 5.34
N THR A 393 -14.56 -6.10 6.50
CA THR A 393 -13.79 -7.08 7.27
C THR A 393 -14.70 -7.97 8.11
N THR A 394 -14.13 -8.88 8.90
CA THR A 394 -14.88 -9.71 9.85
C THR A 394 -15.36 -8.93 11.09
N VAL A 395 -14.88 -7.70 11.28
CA VAL A 395 -15.32 -6.79 12.37
C VAL A 395 -16.36 -5.83 11.81
N GLN A 396 -17.56 -5.83 12.41
CA GLN A 396 -18.65 -4.98 11.95
C GLN A 396 -18.30 -3.49 12.01
N GLY A 397 -18.54 -2.78 10.90
CA GLY A 397 -18.22 -1.36 10.73
C GLY A 397 -16.75 -1.09 10.38
N LEU A 398 -15.92 -2.13 10.28
CA LEU A 398 -14.54 -2.03 9.84
C LEU A 398 -14.38 -2.52 8.39
N TYR A 399 -13.70 -1.73 7.58
CA TYR A 399 -13.45 -1.96 6.15
C TYR A 399 -11.96 -1.91 5.86
N ALA A 400 -11.52 -2.55 4.77
CA ALA A 400 -10.16 -2.40 4.26
C ALA A 400 -10.16 -2.30 2.72
N ALA A 401 -9.33 -1.43 2.17
CA ALA A 401 -9.21 -1.25 0.72
C ALA A 401 -7.78 -0.88 0.30
N GLY A 402 -7.47 -1.15 -0.97
CA GLY A 402 -6.14 -1.00 -1.53
C GLY A 402 -5.22 -2.14 -1.14
N ASP A 403 -3.92 -1.91 -1.17
CA ASP A 403 -2.89 -2.97 -1.04
C ASP A 403 -2.89 -3.73 0.30
N MET A 404 -3.64 -3.28 1.28
CA MET A 404 -3.79 -4.00 2.54
C MET A 404 -4.99 -4.94 2.59
N ALA A 405 -5.93 -4.86 1.65
CA ALA A 405 -7.05 -5.79 1.56
C ALA A 405 -6.65 -7.05 0.78
N SER A 406 -7.13 -8.23 1.16
CA SER A 406 -6.77 -9.51 0.55
C SER A 406 -7.41 -9.74 -0.84
N VAL A 407 -7.32 -8.74 -1.72
CA VAL A 407 -7.80 -8.82 -3.11
C VAL A 407 -6.57 -8.81 -4.03
N PRO A 408 -6.13 -9.96 -4.56
CA PRO A 408 -4.88 -10.05 -5.29
C PRO A 408 -4.89 -9.28 -6.61
N HIS A 409 -3.70 -8.85 -7.03
CA HIS A 409 -3.46 -8.03 -8.23
C HIS A 409 -4.28 -6.75 -8.26
N ASN A 410 -4.48 -6.17 -7.08
CA ASN A 410 -5.30 -4.99 -6.85
C ASN A 410 -4.75 -3.76 -7.58
N TYR A 411 -3.45 -3.49 -7.47
CA TYR A 411 -2.78 -2.32 -8.05
C TYR A 411 -3.51 -1.00 -7.79
N MET A 412 -3.20 0.01 -8.59
CA MET A 412 -3.81 1.32 -8.44
C MET A 412 -5.31 1.34 -8.79
N LEU A 413 -5.72 0.65 -9.87
CA LEU A 413 -7.12 0.63 -10.28
C LEU A 413 -8.01 -0.10 -9.27
N GLY A 414 -7.53 -1.22 -8.73
CA GLY A 414 -8.24 -1.93 -7.67
C GLY A 414 -8.30 -1.12 -6.37
N ALA A 415 -7.23 -0.40 -6.03
CA ALA A 415 -7.26 0.50 -4.89
C ALA A 415 -8.33 1.59 -5.03
N PHE A 416 -8.54 2.15 -6.22
CA PHE A 416 -9.64 3.07 -6.50
C PHE A 416 -10.99 2.38 -6.38
N THR A 417 -11.16 1.24 -7.04
CA THR A 417 -12.45 0.55 -7.16
C THR A 417 -12.89 -0.02 -5.81
N ASN A 418 -11.99 -0.69 -5.07
CA ASN A 418 -12.30 -1.20 -3.73
C ASN A 418 -12.47 -0.07 -2.71
N GLY A 419 -11.74 1.05 -2.87
CA GLY A 419 -11.97 2.26 -2.10
C GLY A 419 -13.38 2.83 -2.33
N TRP A 420 -13.87 2.78 -3.56
CA TRP A 420 -15.26 3.15 -3.87
C TRP A 420 -16.24 2.26 -3.12
N PHE A 421 -16.13 0.93 -3.22
CA PHE A 421 -17.03 0.00 -2.54
C PHE A 421 -17.02 0.23 -1.02
N ALA A 422 -15.84 0.30 -0.42
CA ALA A 422 -15.69 0.57 1.01
C ALA A 422 -16.34 1.90 1.43
N GLY A 423 -16.17 2.96 0.64
CA GLY A 423 -16.73 4.27 0.94
C GLY A 423 -18.25 4.30 0.92
N GLU A 424 -18.87 3.69 -0.09
CA GLU A 424 -20.32 3.66 -0.23
C GLU A 424 -21.00 2.72 0.79
N ASP A 425 -20.38 1.58 1.09
CA ASP A 425 -20.93 0.65 2.08
C ASP A 425 -20.75 1.18 3.51
N ALA A 426 -19.60 1.77 3.81
CA ALA A 426 -19.34 2.33 5.13
C ALA A 426 -20.27 3.49 5.48
N ILE A 427 -20.67 4.32 4.51
CA ILE A 427 -21.59 5.44 4.77
C ILE A 427 -23.03 4.96 4.93
N ASP A 428 -23.44 3.90 4.23
CA ASP A 428 -24.74 3.27 4.44
C ASP A 428 -24.81 2.67 5.84
N HIS A 429 -23.82 1.85 6.22
CA HIS A 429 -23.73 1.29 7.56
C HIS A 429 -23.74 2.38 8.65
N ALA A 430 -22.99 3.47 8.46
CA ALA A 430 -22.98 4.57 9.43
C ALA A 430 -24.34 5.28 9.57
N GLY A 431 -25.20 5.22 8.54
CA GLY A 431 -26.57 5.71 8.60
C GLY A 431 -27.53 4.82 9.39
N GLU A 432 -27.18 3.55 9.57
CA GLU A 432 -28.02 2.53 10.19
C GLU A 432 -27.70 2.31 11.68
N VAL A 433 -26.53 2.81 12.16
CA VAL A 433 -26.06 2.54 13.51
C VAL A 433 -25.74 3.80 14.29
N ASP A 434 -25.85 3.70 15.61
CA ASP A 434 -25.32 4.68 16.55
C ASP A 434 -23.85 4.42 16.86
N PHE A 435 -23.17 5.40 17.49
CA PHE A 435 -21.80 5.22 17.98
C PHE A 435 -21.72 4.07 18.96
N ALA A 436 -20.78 3.16 18.73
CA ALA A 436 -20.49 2.10 19.69
C ALA A 436 -19.85 2.69 20.96
N GLU A 437 -20.27 2.16 22.13
CA GLU A 437 -19.63 2.48 23.40
C GLU A 437 -18.35 1.66 23.54
N TYR A 438 -17.25 2.32 23.87
CA TYR A 438 -15.96 1.67 24.16
C TYR A 438 -15.52 1.96 25.59
N ASP A 439 -14.53 1.19 26.07
CA ASP A 439 -13.94 1.40 27.38
C ASP A 439 -12.82 2.44 27.29
N ASP A 440 -12.88 3.48 28.12
CA ASP A 440 -11.84 4.52 28.18
C ASP A 440 -10.45 3.96 28.53
N GLU A 441 -10.40 2.79 29.16
CA GLU A 441 -9.14 2.09 29.43
C GLU A 441 -8.36 1.79 28.15
N GLN A 442 -9.03 1.55 27.01
CA GLN A 442 -8.37 1.36 25.72
C GLN A 442 -7.53 2.59 25.33
N VAL A 443 -8.05 3.79 25.62
CA VAL A 443 -7.36 5.05 25.33
C VAL A 443 -6.14 5.23 26.23
N GLU A 444 -6.31 5.01 27.54
CA GLU A 444 -5.21 5.17 28.49
C GLU A 444 -4.10 4.15 28.29
N ASN A 445 -4.46 2.88 28.04
CA ASN A 445 -3.48 1.82 27.73
C ASN A 445 -2.70 2.14 26.44
N GLU A 446 -3.37 2.67 25.42
CA GLU A 446 -2.69 3.06 24.18
C GLU A 446 -1.75 4.26 24.37
N LYS A 447 -2.15 5.25 25.18
CA LYS A 447 -1.25 6.36 25.54
C LYS A 447 0.00 5.87 26.26
N LEU A 448 -0.15 4.94 27.21
CA LEU A 448 0.96 4.34 27.93
C LEU A 448 1.89 3.61 26.98
N ARG A 449 1.34 2.80 26.04
CA ARG A 449 2.12 2.08 25.02
C ARG A 449 2.87 3.03 24.11
N VAL A 450 2.18 4.04 23.59
CA VAL A 450 2.78 5.03 22.66
C VAL A 450 3.93 5.78 23.31
N LEU A 451 3.77 6.19 24.56
CA LEU A 451 4.79 6.97 25.27
C LEU A 451 5.86 6.12 25.98
N ALA A 452 5.73 4.80 26.01
CA ALA A 452 6.70 3.93 26.68
C ALA A 452 8.14 4.18 26.21
N PRO A 453 8.45 4.28 24.90
CA PRO A 453 9.82 4.51 24.43
C PRO A 453 10.45 5.83 24.89
N THR A 454 9.64 6.84 25.24
CA THR A 454 10.15 8.13 25.72
C THR A 454 10.62 8.10 27.17
N LYS A 455 10.30 7.01 27.90
CA LYS A 455 10.65 6.83 29.31
C LYS A 455 11.90 5.96 29.51
N VAL A 456 12.40 5.38 28.43
CA VAL A 456 13.60 4.52 28.46
C VAL A 456 14.83 5.40 28.20
N GLU A 457 15.72 5.48 29.18
CA GLU A 457 17.03 6.14 29.05
C GLU A 457 18.05 5.14 28.47
N ASP A 458 18.88 5.62 27.54
CA ASP A 458 19.96 4.83 26.91
C ASP A 458 19.53 3.47 26.35
N GLY A 459 18.29 3.36 25.87
CA GLY A 459 17.74 2.13 25.31
C GLY A 459 18.19 1.87 23.87
N ILE A 460 17.57 0.84 23.27
CA ILE A 460 17.85 0.41 21.90
C ILE A 460 17.22 1.41 20.91
N PRO A 461 17.98 1.99 19.97
CA PRO A 461 17.41 2.84 18.93
C PRO A 461 16.40 2.09 18.04
N PRO A 462 15.26 2.68 17.67
CA PRO A 462 14.22 2.02 16.87
C PRO A 462 14.71 1.44 15.54
N ASN A 463 15.66 2.09 14.90
CA ASN A 463 16.25 1.63 13.64
C ASN A 463 17.05 0.32 13.79
N GLN A 464 17.60 0.03 14.96
CA GLN A 464 18.26 -1.26 15.22
C GLN A 464 17.25 -2.39 15.33
N VAL A 465 16.15 -2.18 16.03
CA VAL A 465 15.07 -3.17 16.14
C VAL A 465 14.46 -3.43 14.76
N GLU A 466 14.16 -2.37 14.01
CA GLU A 466 13.68 -2.51 12.63
C GLU A 466 14.68 -3.29 11.76
N TYR A 467 15.96 -2.99 11.85
CA TYR A 467 16.98 -3.72 11.08
C TYR A 467 17.04 -5.20 11.45
N LYS A 468 16.98 -5.55 12.76
CA LYS A 468 16.90 -6.94 13.21
C LYS A 468 15.68 -7.65 12.61
N THR A 469 14.49 -7.04 12.69
CA THR A 469 13.26 -7.58 12.10
C THR A 469 13.43 -7.84 10.60
N ARG A 470 13.91 -6.87 9.86
CA ARG A 470 14.14 -6.97 8.41
C ARG A 470 15.18 -8.04 8.07
N ARG A 471 16.22 -8.17 8.89
CA ARG A 471 17.23 -9.23 8.75
C ARG A 471 16.63 -10.62 8.95
N LEU A 472 15.78 -10.80 9.96
CA LEU A 472 15.08 -12.06 10.20
C LEU A 472 14.14 -12.42 9.04
N VAL A 473 13.42 -11.44 8.49
CA VAL A 473 12.58 -11.64 7.30
C VAL A 473 13.42 -12.15 6.12
N ASN A 474 14.56 -11.52 5.84
CA ASN A 474 15.43 -11.97 4.76
C ASN A 474 16.04 -13.35 5.00
N ASP A 475 16.50 -13.63 6.22
CA ASP A 475 17.21 -14.87 6.49
C ASP A 475 16.26 -16.08 6.63
N TYR A 476 15.06 -15.88 7.15
CA TYR A 476 14.17 -16.98 7.54
C TYR A 476 12.89 -17.08 6.71
N LEU A 477 12.32 -15.97 6.22
CA LEU A 477 11.03 -16.00 5.55
C LEU A 477 11.11 -16.08 4.02
N GLN A 478 12.28 -15.91 3.41
CA GLN A 478 12.45 -16.18 1.98
C GLN A 478 12.31 -17.68 1.64
N PRO A 479 11.87 -18.03 0.43
CA PRO A 479 11.84 -19.41 -0.04
C PRO A 479 13.23 -20.09 0.05
N PRO A 480 13.31 -21.43 0.22
CA PRO A 480 12.20 -22.31 0.55
C PRO A 480 11.80 -22.18 2.02
N LYS A 481 10.48 -22.24 2.27
CA LYS A 481 9.92 -22.20 3.63
C LYS A 481 9.87 -23.62 4.19
N VAL A 482 10.83 -23.99 5.02
CA VAL A 482 10.88 -25.30 5.68
C VAL A 482 10.57 -25.17 7.16
N THR A 483 9.94 -26.21 7.76
CA THR A 483 9.44 -26.18 9.13
C THR A 483 10.49 -25.71 10.13
N ARG A 484 11.72 -26.26 10.07
CA ARG A 484 12.78 -25.86 11.02
C ARG A 484 13.18 -24.40 10.91
N LYS A 485 13.22 -23.86 9.67
CA LYS A 485 13.51 -22.45 9.40
C LYS A 485 12.41 -21.55 9.99
N MET A 486 11.14 -21.95 9.87
CA MET A 486 10.01 -21.20 10.44
C MET A 486 10.02 -21.23 11.97
N GLN A 487 10.35 -22.37 12.59
CA GLN A 487 10.52 -22.47 14.04
C GLN A 487 11.61 -21.53 14.56
N LEU A 488 12.77 -21.51 13.89
CA LEU A 488 13.85 -20.59 14.23
C LEU A 488 13.42 -19.13 14.08
N ALA A 489 12.66 -18.80 13.03
CA ALA A 489 12.10 -17.47 12.86
C ALA A 489 11.23 -17.07 14.06
N GLN A 490 10.33 -17.93 14.52
CA GLN A 490 9.48 -17.68 15.68
C GLN A 490 10.31 -17.42 16.95
N GLU A 491 11.34 -18.25 17.20
CA GLU A 491 12.25 -18.07 18.33
C GLU A 491 12.93 -16.68 18.27
N ARG A 492 13.45 -16.29 17.10
CA ARG A 492 14.15 -15.03 16.92
C ARG A 492 13.23 -13.80 16.97
N PHE A 493 12.01 -13.90 16.44
CA PHE A 493 11.02 -12.83 16.60
C PHE A 493 10.58 -12.65 18.05
N ALA A 494 10.56 -13.71 18.85
CA ALA A 494 10.33 -13.58 20.30
C ALA A 494 11.44 -12.76 20.98
N GLU A 495 12.72 -12.97 20.61
CA GLU A 495 13.85 -12.16 21.10
C GLU A 495 13.69 -10.68 20.68
N VAL A 496 13.28 -10.39 19.44
CA VAL A 496 13.03 -9.02 18.98
C VAL A 496 11.90 -8.36 19.80
N ARG A 497 10.87 -9.10 20.18
CA ARG A 497 9.81 -8.58 21.07
C ARG A 497 10.32 -8.17 22.45
N GLU A 498 11.33 -8.86 22.97
CA GLU A 498 12.00 -8.42 24.21
C GLU A 498 12.81 -7.14 23.97
N ASP A 499 13.58 -7.07 22.87
CA ASP A 499 14.31 -5.85 22.50
C ASP A 499 13.39 -4.63 22.36
N MET A 500 12.15 -4.81 21.87
CA MET A 500 11.17 -3.74 21.75
C MET A 500 10.79 -3.08 23.07
N LYS A 501 10.88 -3.81 24.20
CA LYS A 501 10.59 -3.25 25.53
C LYS A 501 11.64 -2.24 25.97
N ASP A 502 12.86 -2.40 25.47
CA ASP A 502 13.99 -1.54 25.77
C ASP A 502 14.24 -0.47 24.70
N MET A 503 13.31 -0.29 23.75
CA MET A 503 13.45 0.79 22.77
C MET A 503 13.32 2.14 23.45
N SER A 504 14.20 3.08 23.02
CA SER A 504 14.16 4.47 23.47
C SER A 504 13.81 5.43 22.32
N ALA A 505 13.19 6.54 22.66
CA ALA A 505 12.88 7.60 21.71
C ALA A 505 13.17 8.97 22.33
N ARG A 506 14.11 9.71 21.75
CA ARG A 506 14.58 11.01 22.24
C ARG A 506 13.77 12.20 21.73
N ASP A 507 13.02 11.98 20.66
CA ASP A 507 12.19 12.99 20.02
C ASP A 507 10.97 12.37 19.32
N SER A 508 10.10 13.20 18.77
CA SER A 508 8.90 12.75 18.08
C SER A 508 9.20 11.93 16.82
N HIS A 509 10.32 12.14 16.16
CA HIS A 509 10.70 11.33 14.99
C HIS A 509 11.09 9.91 15.39
N GLU A 510 11.95 9.77 16.40
CA GLU A 510 12.32 8.46 16.94
C GLU A 510 11.11 7.74 17.55
N LEU A 511 10.20 8.49 18.19
CA LEU A 511 8.93 7.93 18.68
C LEU A 511 8.09 7.34 17.55
N MET A 512 7.91 8.07 16.44
CA MET A 512 7.19 7.52 15.28
C MET A 512 7.90 6.28 14.71
N ARG A 513 9.23 6.27 14.68
CA ARG A 513 10.01 5.09 14.25
C ARG A 513 9.86 3.91 15.20
N ALA A 514 9.80 4.15 16.51
CA ALA A 514 9.54 3.10 17.49
C ALA A 514 8.14 2.48 17.31
N LEU A 515 7.12 3.32 17.07
CA LEU A 515 5.76 2.85 16.80
C LEU A 515 5.69 2.02 15.50
N GLU A 516 6.36 2.45 14.43
CA GLU A 516 6.46 1.69 13.19
C GLU A 516 7.23 0.37 13.36
N ALA A 517 8.24 0.31 14.22
CA ALA A 517 8.98 -0.92 14.51
C ALA A 517 8.14 -1.93 15.33
N HIS A 518 7.17 -1.46 16.10
CA HIS A 518 6.21 -2.30 16.81
C HIS A 518 5.15 -2.96 15.91
N SER A 519 4.89 -2.39 14.73
CA SER A 519 3.88 -2.88 13.80
C SER A 519 4.38 -4.05 12.96
#